data_aef0015639aaa12abb9d87071ae14947
#
_entry.id   aef0015639aaa12abb9d87071ae14947
#
_cell.length_a   1.000
_cell.length_b   1.000
_cell.length_c   1.000
_cell.angle_alpha   90.00
_cell.angle_beta   90.00
_cell.angle_gamma   90.00
#
_symmetry.space_group_name_H-M   'P 1'
#
loop_
_entity.id
_entity.type
_entity.pdbx_description
1 polymer ?
#
loop_
_entity_poly.entity_id
_entity_poly.type
_entity_poly.pdbx_seq_one_letter_code
_entity_poly.pdbx_strand_id
1 'polypeptide(L)' 'MNALGYLRVMFAVDDIDETLARLRKRGAQLVGDVVRYQDSYRLCYIRGPEGLLIGLAQELN' A
#
# COMPACT_ATOMS: atom_id res chain seq x y z
N MET A 1 3.61 -23.45 3.53
CA MET A 1 3.52 -22.78 3.59
C MET A 1 3.47 -21.95 3.95
N ASN A 2 3.67 -21.61 3.91
CA ASN A 2 3.74 -20.78 4.18
C ASN A 2 3.60 -19.81 4.61
N ALA A 3 3.82 -19.87 4.30
CA ALA A 3 4.20 -18.71 4.65
C ALA A 3 3.26 -17.91 5.24
N LEU A 4 3.01 -18.09 6.11
CA LEU A 4 2.11 -17.70 6.75
C LEU A 4 2.10 -16.43 7.24
N GLY A 5 2.84 -15.87 7.83
CA GLY A 5 2.80 -14.63 8.45
C GLY A 5 3.07 -13.48 7.54
N TYR A 6 3.24 -13.74 6.25
CA TYR A 6 3.55 -12.70 5.39
C TYR A 6 2.53 -12.47 4.39
N LEU A 7 1.31 -12.46 4.76
CA LEU A 7 0.29 -12.17 3.82
C LEU A 7 0.43 -10.78 3.34
N ARG A 8 0.80 -10.62 2.10
CA ARG A 8 0.78 -9.35 1.46
C ARG A 8 -0.45 -9.29 0.61
N VAL A 9 -1.31 -8.35 0.90
CA VAL A 9 -2.49 -8.11 0.08
C VAL A 9 -2.23 -6.86 -0.72
N MET A 10 -2.42 -6.94 -2.03
CA MET A 10 -2.20 -5.81 -2.92
C MET A 10 -3.53 -5.32 -3.43
N PHE A 11 -3.79 -4.03 -3.30
CA PHE A 11 -5.01 -3.42 -3.79
C PHE A 11 -4.71 -2.41 -4.88
N ALA A 12 -5.50 -2.45 -5.94
CA ALA A 12 -5.42 -1.43 -6.96
C ALA A 12 -6.25 -0.23 -6.51
N VAL A 13 -5.69 0.95 -6.59
CA VAL A 13 -6.39 2.18 -6.18
C VAL A 13 -6.30 3.21 -7.29
N ASP A 14 -7.22 4.14 -7.30
CA ASP A 14 -7.22 5.20 -8.31
C ASP A 14 -6.23 6.30 -7.96
N ASP A 15 -6.03 6.56 -6.69
CA ASP A 15 -5.17 7.64 -6.25
C ASP A 15 -4.53 7.25 -4.93
N ILE A 16 -3.24 6.95 -4.97
CA ILE A 16 -2.52 6.52 -3.79
C ILE A 16 -2.50 7.61 -2.72
N ASP A 17 -2.31 8.87 -3.14
CA ASP A 17 -2.20 9.94 -2.16
C ASP A 17 -3.50 10.12 -1.38
N GLU A 18 -4.62 10.04 -2.07
CA GLU A 18 -5.90 10.16 -1.41
C GLU A 18 -6.15 8.96 -0.51
N THR A 19 -5.83 7.77 -1.01
CA THR A 19 -6.01 6.56 -0.24
C THR A 19 -5.17 6.59 1.02
N LEU A 20 -3.92 7.02 0.90
CA LEU A 20 -3.06 7.13 2.06
C LEU A 20 -3.60 8.11 3.10
N ALA A 21 -4.10 9.25 2.63
CA ALA A 21 -4.65 10.22 3.55
C ALA A 21 -5.82 9.65 4.34
N ARG A 22 -6.65 8.89 3.66
CA ARG A 22 -7.80 8.27 4.31
C ARG A 22 -7.38 7.20 5.30
N LEU A 23 -6.43 6.38 4.91
CA LEU A 23 -5.99 5.28 5.76
C LEU A 23 -5.20 5.77 6.97
N ARG A 24 -4.44 6.86 6.80
CA ARG A 24 -3.73 7.43 7.94
C ARG A 24 -4.66 7.90 9.03
N LYS A 25 -5.81 8.40 8.65
CA LYS A 25 -6.80 8.81 9.64
C LYS A 25 -7.32 7.63 10.44
N ARG A 26 -7.15 6.43 9.91
CA ARG A 26 -7.59 5.22 10.58
C ARG A 26 -6.45 4.49 11.29
N GLY A 27 -5.29 5.12 11.36
CA GLY A 27 -4.19 4.54 12.10
C GLY A 27 -3.18 3.78 11.28
N ALA A 28 -3.33 3.76 9.95
CA ALA A 28 -2.36 3.10 9.11
C ALA A 28 -1.08 3.90 9.00
N GLN A 29 0.04 3.24 8.80
CA GLN A 29 1.33 3.90 8.67
C GLN A 29 1.98 3.48 7.37
N LEU A 30 2.58 4.47 6.69
CA LEU A 30 3.31 4.18 5.47
C LEU A 30 4.64 3.51 5.83
N VAL A 31 4.93 2.42 5.14
CA VAL A 31 6.18 1.70 5.35
C VAL A 31 7.08 2.03 4.16
N GLY A 32 8.11 2.80 4.41
CA GLY A 32 8.98 3.27 3.35
C GLY A 32 8.36 4.40 2.57
N ASP A 33 8.64 4.49 1.30
CA ASP A 33 8.16 5.57 0.46
C ASP A 33 7.25 5.06 -0.64
N VAL A 34 6.53 5.96 -1.25
CA VAL A 34 5.78 5.65 -2.45
C VAL A 34 6.78 5.57 -3.60
N VAL A 35 6.83 4.45 -4.28
CA VAL A 35 7.81 4.21 -5.33
C VAL A 35 7.12 4.21 -6.68
N ARG A 36 7.70 4.94 -7.64
CA ARG A 36 7.23 4.92 -9.01
C ARG A 36 7.95 3.80 -9.75
N TYR A 37 7.18 2.96 -10.42
CA TYR A 37 7.75 1.82 -11.08
C TYR A 37 7.60 1.97 -12.58
N GLN A 38 8.69 2.22 -13.27
CA GLN A 38 8.75 2.29 -14.73
C GLN A 38 7.71 3.20 -15.36
N ASP A 39 7.33 4.24 -14.70
CA ASP A 39 6.30 5.17 -15.20
C ASP A 39 4.96 4.50 -15.51
N SER A 40 4.81 3.26 -15.13
CA SER A 40 3.56 2.53 -15.36
C SER A 40 2.64 2.60 -14.17
N TYR A 41 3.18 2.56 -12.97
CA TYR A 41 2.36 2.68 -11.78
C TYR A 41 3.19 3.06 -10.58
N ARG A 42 2.52 3.42 -9.53
CA ARG A 42 3.12 3.76 -8.25
C ARG A 42 2.72 2.69 -7.26
N LEU A 43 3.65 2.38 -6.37
CA LEU A 43 3.42 1.36 -5.36
C LEU A 43 3.80 1.90 -4.00
N CYS A 44 3.08 1.49 -2.99
CA CYS A 44 3.51 1.75 -1.63
C CYS A 44 2.99 0.63 -0.74
N TYR A 45 3.59 0.52 0.44
CA TYR A 45 3.14 -0.44 1.43
C TYR A 45 2.74 0.30 2.68
N ILE A 46 1.67 -0.15 3.29
CA ILE A 46 1.23 0.43 4.56
C ILE A 46 1.05 -0.68 5.55
N ARG A 47 1.15 -0.33 6.81
CA ARG A 47 0.91 -1.26 7.89
C ARG A 47 -0.32 -0.78 8.64
N GLY A 48 -1.32 -1.62 8.75
CA GLY A 48 -2.52 -1.30 9.49
C GLY A 48 -2.27 -1.39 10.99
N PRO A 49 -3.24 -0.98 11.77
CA PRO A 49 -3.10 -1.01 13.22
C PRO A 49 -2.90 -2.41 13.78
N GLU A 50 -3.26 -3.41 13.02
CA GLU A 50 -3.07 -4.79 13.45
C GLU A 50 -1.74 -5.36 12.99
N GLY A 51 -0.92 -4.57 12.35
CA GLY A 51 0.36 -5.03 11.86
C GLY A 51 0.34 -5.69 10.50
N LEU A 52 -0.81 -5.77 9.87
CA LEU A 52 -0.91 -6.38 8.55
C LEU A 52 -0.30 -5.48 7.49
N LEU A 53 0.52 -6.04 6.64
CA LEU A 53 1.16 -5.29 5.57
C LEU A 53 0.28 -5.32 4.32
N ILE A 54 -0.05 -4.15 3.81
CA ILE A 54 -0.93 -4.01 2.66
C ILE A 54 -0.21 -3.21 1.60
N GLY A 55 -0.27 -3.68 0.36
CA GLY A 55 0.31 -2.95 -0.76
C GLY A 55 -0.78 -2.20 -1.52
N LEU A 56 -0.44 -1.02 -1.99
CA LEU A 56 -1.33 -0.22 -2.81
C LEU A 56 -0.65 0.03 -4.15
N ALA A 57 -1.39 -0.13 -5.22
CA ALA A 57 -0.86 0.08 -6.56
C ALA A 57 -1.79 1.01 -7.33
N GLN A 58 -1.21 2.02 -7.94
CA GLN A 58 -1.97 2.97 -8.77
C GLN A 58 -1.41 2.95 -10.18
N GLU A 59 -2.27 2.66 -11.14
CA GLU A 59 -1.86 2.72 -12.53
C GLU A 59 -1.76 4.16 -12.99
N LEU A 60 -0.72 4.48 -13.71
CA LEU A 60 -0.48 5.84 -14.17
C LEU A 60 -0.97 6.09 -15.59
N ASN A 61 -1.45 5.09 -16.26
CA ASN A 61 -1.95 5.28 -17.63
C ASN A 61 -3.44 5.36 -17.64
#